data_a17c3a33ad544f050cbd325339adc4ab
#
_entry.id   a17c3a33ad544f050cbd325339adc4ab
#
_cell.length_a   1.000
_cell.length_b   1.000
_cell.length_c   1.000
_cell.angle_alpha   90.00
_cell.angle_beta   90.00
_cell.angle_gamma   90.00
#
_symmetry.space_group_name_H-M   'P 1'
#
loop_
_entity.id
_entity.type
_entity.pdbx_description
1 polymer ?
#
loop_
_entity_poly.entity_id
_entity_poly.type
_entity_poly.pdbx_seq_one_letter_code
_entity_poly.pdbx_strand_id
1 'polypeptide(L)'
;VKATTFSSYEQMVKSVIEPYFRKKAVTLQGLEARHIQQFYSEKLKTVKPNSVIHYHAVIHQALKYAMKTDLVTQNVAMKVDRPKKNDYQPVFLDAEELQHLFEVVKGTKLELPVLVAAFYGLRRGEVCGLKWDAIDFERGTITIRHTVTSLQVDGKTKMYAQDSAKTKSSMRTLPLVGSFAEYFKEVKAAQEVNKKVCGNCYNYEYDGYVFVDELGDLMRPEYLTSYFPQ
;
A
#
# COMPACT_ATOMS: atom_id res chain seq x y z
N VAL A 1 9.21 14.14 -5.34
CA VAL A 1 8.85 13.01 -4.46
C VAL A 1 7.50 12.48 -4.92
N LYS A 2 7.32 11.14 -4.96
CA LYS A 2 6.01 10.54 -5.31
C LYS A 2 4.97 10.87 -4.25
N ALA A 3 3.70 11.05 -4.65
CA ALA A 3 2.59 11.37 -3.75
C ALA A 3 2.48 10.40 -2.56
N THR A 4 2.65 9.09 -2.82
CA THR A 4 2.66 8.06 -1.77
C THR A 4 3.78 8.24 -0.74
N THR A 5 4.98 8.61 -1.19
CA THR A 5 6.12 8.86 -0.29
C THR A 5 5.93 10.14 0.50
N PHE A 6 5.39 11.19 -0.14
CA PHE A 6 5.10 12.45 0.52
C PHE A 6 4.05 12.25 1.63
N SER A 7 2.93 11.61 1.33
CA SER A 7 1.88 11.31 2.31
C SER A 7 2.42 10.49 3.50
N SER A 8 3.27 9.50 3.23
CA SER A 8 3.91 8.71 4.29
C SER A 8 4.82 9.56 5.18
N TYR A 9 5.63 10.44 4.60
CA TYR A 9 6.50 11.34 5.36
C TYR A 9 5.70 12.35 6.15
N GLU A 10 4.69 12.94 5.54
CA GLU A 10 3.80 13.89 6.19
C GLU A 10 3.12 13.26 7.42
N GLN A 11 2.61 12.04 7.27
CA GLN A 11 2.01 11.30 8.38
C GLN A 11 3.01 11.03 9.50
N MET A 12 4.23 10.58 9.18
CA MET A 12 5.27 10.36 10.20
C MET A 12 5.61 11.65 10.95
N VAL A 13 5.71 12.77 10.23
CA VAL A 13 6.00 14.07 10.84
C VAL A 13 4.85 14.50 11.72
N LYS A 14 3.63 14.60 11.18
CA LYS A 14 2.46 15.14 11.89
C LYS A 14 2.00 14.27 13.08
N SER A 15 2.08 12.93 12.95
CA SER A 15 1.55 12.02 13.95
C SER A 15 2.56 11.55 14.99
N VAL A 16 3.86 11.61 14.70
CA VAL A 16 4.87 10.98 15.55
C VAL A 16 6.01 11.92 15.92
N ILE A 17 6.66 12.56 14.93
CA ILE A 17 7.89 13.32 15.15
C ILE A 17 7.57 14.68 15.77
N GLU A 18 6.71 15.46 15.14
CA GLU A 18 6.36 16.81 15.60
C GLU A 18 5.73 16.81 16.99
N PRO A 19 4.71 15.96 17.32
CA PRO A 19 4.13 15.93 18.65
C PRO A 19 5.14 15.60 19.75
N TYR A 20 6.11 14.72 19.45
CA TYR A 20 7.15 14.36 20.41
C TYR A 20 8.05 15.54 20.75
N PHE A 21 8.66 16.17 19.74
CA PHE A 21 9.59 17.28 19.96
C PHE A 21 8.88 18.54 20.46
N ARG A 22 7.66 18.79 20.03
CA ARG A 22 6.80 19.87 20.55
C ARG A 22 6.53 19.70 22.05
N LYS A 23 6.17 18.49 22.49
CA LYS A 23 5.96 18.20 23.93
C LYS A 23 7.21 18.41 24.76
N LYS A 24 8.40 18.17 24.21
CA LYS A 24 9.69 18.36 24.89
C LYS A 24 10.21 19.80 24.77
N ALA A 25 9.46 20.69 24.10
CA ALA A 25 9.85 22.08 23.86
C ALA A 25 11.25 22.23 23.19
N VAL A 26 11.65 21.27 22.35
CA VAL A 26 12.92 21.28 21.63
C VAL A 26 12.74 22.08 20.34
N THR A 27 13.45 23.18 20.21
CA THR A 27 13.50 23.96 18.96
C THR A 27 14.50 23.36 17.97
N LEU A 28 14.40 23.77 16.70
CA LEU A 28 15.32 23.30 15.65
C LEU A 28 16.77 23.65 15.96
N GLN A 29 17.03 24.86 16.44
CA GLN A 29 18.38 25.35 16.79
C GLN A 29 18.92 24.69 18.07
N GLY A 30 18.05 24.30 18.99
CA GLY A 30 18.39 23.61 20.23
C GLY A 30 18.41 22.08 20.12
N LEU A 31 18.18 21.54 18.90
CA LEU A 31 18.15 20.10 18.70
C LEU A 31 19.56 19.51 18.75
N GLU A 32 19.76 18.57 19.64
CA GLU A 32 21.02 17.84 19.83
C GLU A 32 20.84 16.34 19.54
N ALA A 33 21.97 15.63 19.30
CA ALA A 33 21.94 14.18 19.07
C ALA A 33 21.26 13.40 20.20
N ARG A 34 21.46 13.82 21.47
CA ARG A 34 20.82 13.19 22.64
C ARG A 34 19.28 13.23 22.58
N HIS A 35 18.68 14.30 22.07
CA HIS A 35 17.23 14.42 21.95
C HIS A 35 16.67 13.42 20.92
N ILE A 36 17.38 13.21 19.82
CA ILE A 36 17.01 12.22 18.80
C ILE A 36 17.21 10.80 19.34
N GLN A 37 18.32 10.53 20.05
CA GLN A 37 18.60 9.23 20.68
C GLN A 37 17.53 8.88 21.71
N GLN A 38 17.09 9.84 22.52
CA GLN A 38 16.00 9.65 23.49
C GLN A 38 14.68 9.36 22.76
N PHE A 39 14.37 10.08 21.67
CA PHE A 39 13.22 9.80 20.84
C PHE A 39 13.20 8.34 20.34
N TYR A 40 14.34 7.82 19.86
CA TYR A 40 14.42 6.42 19.41
C TYR A 40 14.20 5.45 20.55
N SER A 41 14.84 5.69 21.71
CA SER A 41 14.68 4.82 22.90
C SER A 41 13.24 4.78 23.39
N GLU A 42 12.53 5.91 23.38
CA GLU A 42 11.11 5.95 23.74
C GLU A 42 10.23 5.27 22.69
N LYS A 43 10.49 5.47 21.40
CA LYS A 43 9.69 4.84 20.32
C LYS A 43 9.90 3.34 20.21
N LEU A 44 11.10 2.84 20.47
CA LEU A 44 11.38 1.39 20.46
C LEU A 44 10.56 0.61 21.51
N LYS A 45 10.02 1.27 22.52
CA LYS A 45 9.10 0.63 23.48
C LYS A 45 7.72 0.29 22.88
N THR A 46 7.33 0.95 21.78
CA THR A 46 5.97 0.86 21.22
C THR A 46 5.94 0.46 19.73
N VAL A 47 7.05 0.59 19.02
CA VAL A 47 7.12 0.25 17.59
C VAL A 47 8.34 -0.60 17.27
N LYS A 48 8.29 -1.33 16.16
CA LYS A 48 9.41 -2.16 15.68
C LYS A 48 10.60 -1.29 15.24
N PRO A 49 11.86 -1.77 15.36
CA PRO A 49 13.08 -1.06 14.97
C PRO A 49 13.04 -0.48 13.56
N ASN A 50 12.44 -1.20 12.59
CA ASN A 50 12.29 -0.70 11.22
C ASN A 50 11.49 0.60 11.14
N SER A 51 10.46 0.80 11.99
CA SER A 51 9.71 2.06 12.04
C SER A 51 10.59 3.22 12.51
N VAL A 52 11.44 2.98 13.53
CA VAL A 52 12.37 4.00 14.03
C VAL A 52 13.44 4.34 12.98
N ILE A 53 13.89 3.36 12.17
CA ILE A 53 14.79 3.61 11.03
C ILE A 53 14.11 4.54 9.99
N HIS A 54 12.82 4.37 9.73
CA HIS A 54 12.08 5.28 8.86
C HIS A 54 11.96 6.69 9.46
N TYR A 55 11.68 6.82 10.76
CA TYR A 55 11.68 8.12 11.44
C TYR A 55 13.04 8.80 11.36
N HIS A 56 14.12 8.04 11.57
CA HIS A 56 15.49 8.55 11.38
C HIS A 56 15.69 9.10 9.96
N ALA A 57 15.27 8.37 8.93
CA ALA A 57 15.42 8.82 7.54
C ALA A 57 14.72 10.15 7.28
N VAL A 58 13.50 10.34 7.82
CA VAL A 58 12.74 11.59 7.71
C VAL A 58 13.45 12.73 8.46
N ILE A 59 13.85 12.51 9.72
CA ILE A 59 14.57 13.51 10.54
C ILE A 59 15.89 13.91 9.87
N HIS A 60 16.67 12.92 9.43
CA HIS A 60 17.95 13.15 8.75
C HIS A 60 17.77 13.98 7.48
N GLN A 61 16.76 13.68 6.66
CA GLN A 61 16.49 14.41 5.43
C GLN A 61 16.01 15.84 5.71
N ALA A 62 15.17 16.05 6.73
CA ALA A 62 14.73 17.37 7.17
C ALA A 62 15.92 18.22 7.64
N LEU A 63 16.80 17.68 8.48
CA LEU A 63 18.00 18.39 8.95
C LEU A 63 19.01 18.62 7.84
N LYS A 64 19.12 17.74 6.85
CA LYS A 64 19.94 17.97 5.65
C LYS A 64 19.44 19.18 4.86
N TYR A 65 18.12 19.30 4.74
CA TYR A 65 17.51 20.49 4.10
C TYR A 65 17.72 21.75 4.94
N ALA A 66 17.54 21.69 6.26
CA ALA A 66 17.78 22.81 7.17
C ALA A 66 19.24 23.31 7.11
N MET A 67 20.22 22.42 6.97
CA MET A 67 21.62 22.79 6.70
C MET A 67 21.76 23.53 5.36
N LYS A 68 21.11 23.03 4.31
CA LYS A 68 21.20 23.63 2.97
C LYS A 68 20.61 25.05 2.93
N THR A 69 19.68 25.34 3.84
CA THR A 69 18.99 26.65 3.96
C THR A 69 19.48 27.46 5.15
N ASP A 70 20.66 27.14 5.69
CA ASP A 70 21.35 27.86 6.77
C ASP A 70 20.53 28.01 8.07
N LEU A 71 19.51 27.17 8.26
CA LEU A 71 18.71 27.14 9.50
C LEU A 71 19.45 26.45 10.65
N VAL A 72 20.38 25.54 10.34
CA VAL A 72 21.28 24.87 11.28
C VAL A 72 22.67 24.68 10.67
N THR A 73 23.69 24.66 11.49
CA THR A 73 25.10 24.52 11.05
C THR A 73 25.53 23.06 10.84
N GLN A 74 24.81 22.11 11.42
CA GLN A 74 25.15 20.68 11.33
C GLN A 74 23.90 19.80 11.37
N ASN A 75 24.00 18.61 10.76
CA ASN A 75 22.97 17.58 10.85
C ASN A 75 23.26 16.67 12.03
N VAL A 76 22.65 16.94 13.18
CA VAL A 76 22.89 16.17 14.42
C VAL A 76 22.38 14.73 14.33
N ALA A 77 21.50 14.40 13.39
CA ALA A 77 21.06 13.02 13.16
C ALA A 77 22.20 12.12 12.61
N MET A 78 23.28 12.69 12.10
CA MET A 78 24.47 11.92 11.69
C MET A 78 25.26 11.34 12.87
N LYS A 79 25.05 11.90 14.08
CA LYS A 79 25.76 11.50 15.31
C LYS A 79 24.95 10.52 16.18
N VAL A 80 23.86 9.99 15.66
CA VAL A 80 22.91 9.14 16.41
C VAL A 80 23.03 7.69 15.96
N ASP A 81 23.02 6.78 16.91
CA ASP A 81 23.01 5.35 16.65
C ASP A 81 21.61 4.90 16.21
N ARG A 82 21.54 4.38 15.00
CA ARG A 82 20.29 3.81 14.46
C ARG A 82 20.08 2.41 15.03
N PRO A 83 18.82 2.02 15.32
CA PRO A 83 18.51 0.64 15.66
C PRO A 83 18.96 -0.32 14.54
N LYS A 84 19.38 -1.51 14.92
CA LYS A 84 19.61 -2.58 13.94
C LYS A 84 18.28 -2.99 13.30
N LYS A 85 18.32 -3.26 12.00
CA LYS A 85 17.15 -3.78 11.28
C LYS A 85 16.79 -5.17 11.83
N ASN A 86 15.49 -5.41 12.05
CA ASN A 86 15.05 -6.77 12.35
C ASN A 86 15.21 -7.64 11.10
N ASP A 87 15.81 -8.79 11.28
CA ASP A 87 15.80 -9.83 10.25
C ASP A 87 14.38 -10.42 10.19
N TYR A 88 13.72 -10.16 9.08
CA TYR A 88 12.41 -10.74 8.79
C TYR A 88 12.62 -12.02 7.99
N GLN A 89 12.19 -13.13 8.55
CA GLN A 89 12.06 -14.38 7.81
C GLN A 89 10.63 -14.46 7.28
N PRO A 90 10.44 -14.47 5.95
CA PRO A 90 9.11 -14.64 5.38
C PRO A 90 8.61 -16.04 5.67
N VAL A 91 7.34 -16.14 6.09
CA VAL A 91 6.62 -17.40 6.18
C VAL A 91 5.90 -17.57 4.85
N PHE A 92 6.05 -18.73 4.25
CA PHE A 92 5.36 -19.14 3.03
C PHE A 92 4.34 -20.20 3.37
N LEU A 93 3.16 -20.09 2.80
CA LEU A 93 2.15 -21.14 2.91
C LEU A 93 2.60 -22.35 2.08
N ASP A 94 2.46 -23.52 2.63
CA ASP A 94 2.60 -24.76 1.86
C ASP A 94 1.34 -25.04 1.02
N ALA A 95 1.32 -26.17 0.29
CA ALA A 95 0.21 -26.48 -0.60
C ALA A 95 -1.09 -26.76 0.16
N GLU A 96 -1.02 -27.39 1.33
CA GLU A 96 -2.19 -27.72 2.16
C GLU A 96 -2.77 -26.44 2.80
N GLU A 97 -1.91 -25.59 3.34
CA GLU A 97 -2.29 -24.28 3.90
C GLU A 97 -2.90 -23.36 2.84
N LEU A 98 -2.34 -23.38 1.61
CA LEU A 98 -2.87 -22.61 0.49
C LEU A 98 -4.26 -23.12 0.06
N GLN A 99 -4.44 -24.43 0.00
CA GLN A 99 -5.74 -25.03 -0.31
C GLN A 99 -6.78 -24.67 0.76
N HIS A 100 -6.40 -24.77 2.04
CA HIS A 100 -7.26 -24.35 3.14
C HIS A 100 -7.66 -22.87 3.05
N LEU A 101 -6.70 -22.00 2.72
CA LEU A 101 -6.99 -20.58 2.47
C LEU A 101 -8.05 -20.39 1.38
N PHE A 102 -7.94 -21.13 0.27
CA PHE A 102 -8.90 -21.05 -0.82
C PHE A 102 -10.30 -21.51 -0.41
N GLU A 103 -10.39 -22.54 0.43
CA GLU A 103 -11.67 -22.99 1.00
C GLU A 103 -12.29 -21.93 1.92
N VAL A 104 -11.48 -21.29 2.76
CA VAL A 104 -11.95 -20.24 3.69
C VAL A 104 -12.48 -19.01 2.95
N VAL A 105 -11.85 -18.61 1.86
CA VAL A 105 -12.29 -17.42 1.11
C VAL A 105 -13.40 -17.70 0.11
N LYS A 106 -13.72 -18.97 -0.14
CA LYS A 106 -14.73 -19.40 -1.12
C LYS A 106 -16.10 -18.80 -0.84
N GLY A 107 -16.74 -18.26 -1.88
CA GLY A 107 -18.04 -17.59 -1.80
C GLY A 107 -17.99 -16.20 -1.15
N THR A 108 -16.81 -15.72 -0.75
CA THR A 108 -16.65 -14.36 -0.22
C THR A 108 -16.18 -13.38 -1.30
N LYS A 109 -16.27 -12.07 -1.02
CA LYS A 109 -15.70 -11.02 -1.91
C LYS A 109 -14.17 -11.12 -2.06
N LEU A 110 -13.49 -11.89 -1.21
CA LEU A 110 -12.04 -12.12 -1.26
C LEU A 110 -11.64 -13.28 -2.16
N GLU A 111 -12.55 -14.15 -2.56
CA GLU A 111 -12.22 -15.38 -3.30
C GLU A 111 -11.38 -15.08 -4.55
N LEU A 112 -11.95 -14.40 -5.54
CA LEU A 112 -11.21 -14.13 -6.78
C LEU A 112 -9.98 -13.25 -6.57
N PRO A 113 -10.00 -12.15 -5.77
CA PRO A 113 -8.82 -11.37 -5.43
C PRO A 113 -7.67 -12.21 -4.84
N VAL A 114 -7.96 -13.12 -3.93
CA VAL A 114 -6.96 -13.99 -3.28
C VAL A 114 -6.42 -15.03 -4.27
N LEU A 115 -7.30 -15.69 -5.02
CA LEU A 115 -6.90 -16.65 -6.06
C LEU A 115 -5.97 -16.01 -7.10
N VAL A 116 -6.35 -14.83 -7.62
CA VAL A 116 -5.55 -14.08 -8.60
C VAL A 116 -4.21 -13.64 -8.00
N ALA A 117 -4.21 -13.16 -6.75
CA ALA A 117 -2.98 -12.77 -6.06
C ALA A 117 -2.03 -13.95 -5.88
N ALA A 118 -2.53 -15.08 -5.41
CA ALA A 118 -1.74 -16.28 -5.17
C ALA A 118 -1.18 -16.88 -6.47
N PHE A 119 -2.03 -17.04 -7.49
CA PHE A 119 -1.64 -17.70 -8.73
C PHE A 119 -0.68 -16.85 -9.58
N TYR A 120 -0.96 -15.56 -9.73
CA TYR A 120 -0.17 -14.66 -10.58
C TYR A 120 0.92 -13.89 -9.82
N GLY A 121 1.06 -14.09 -8.51
CA GLY A 121 2.03 -13.36 -7.68
C GLY A 121 1.78 -11.85 -7.66
N LEU A 122 0.52 -11.42 -7.64
CA LEU A 122 0.18 -10.01 -7.69
C LEU A 122 0.34 -9.33 -6.34
N ARG A 123 0.88 -8.12 -6.38
CA ARG A 123 0.88 -7.25 -5.20
C ARG A 123 -0.54 -6.75 -4.92
N ARG A 124 -0.86 -6.48 -3.65
CA ARG A 124 -2.15 -5.95 -3.22
C ARG A 124 -2.68 -4.81 -4.11
N GLY A 125 -1.83 -3.82 -4.40
CA GLY A 125 -2.21 -2.69 -5.25
C GLY A 125 -2.41 -3.06 -6.73
N GLU A 126 -1.76 -4.12 -7.22
CA GLU A 126 -1.93 -4.64 -8.58
C GLU A 126 -3.28 -5.39 -8.69
N VAL A 127 -3.66 -6.13 -7.64
CA VAL A 127 -4.99 -6.77 -7.58
C VAL A 127 -6.08 -5.72 -7.65
N CYS A 128 -6.11 -4.76 -6.71
CA CYS A 128 -7.12 -3.70 -6.71
C CYS A 128 -7.08 -2.82 -7.97
N GLY A 129 -5.91 -2.74 -8.63
CA GLY A 129 -5.72 -1.98 -9.85
C GLY A 129 -6.04 -2.72 -11.15
N LEU A 130 -6.46 -3.99 -11.09
CA LEU A 130 -6.73 -4.76 -12.31
C LEU A 130 -7.94 -4.19 -13.05
N LYS A 131 -7.76 -3.97 -14.37
CA LYS A 131 -8.80 -3.43 -15.25
C LYS A 131 -9.19 -4.42 -16.32
N TRP A 132 -10.42 -4.31 -16.82
CA TRP A 132 -10.93 -5.16 -17.90
C TRP A 132 -10.14 -5.03 -19.20
N ASP A 133 -9.65 -3.84 -19.53
CA ASP A 133 -8.83 -3.57 -20.71
C ASP A 133 -7.41 -4.17 -20.62
N ALA A 134 -7.04 -4.70 -19.47
CA ALA A 134 -5.80 -5.42 -19.25
C ALA A 134 -5.94 -6.95 -19.41
N ILE A 135 -7.17 -7.44 -19.64
CA ILE A 135 -7.48 -8.86 -19.83
C ILE A 135 -7.90 -9.06 -21.30
N ASP A 136 -7.05 -9.74 -22.05
CA ASP A 136 -7.32 -10.10 -23.44
C ASP A 136 -7.78 -11.55 -23.48
N PHE A 137 -9.08 -11.74 -23.63
CA PHE A 137 -9.71 -13.06 -23.68
C PHE A 137 -9.43 -13.79 -25.01
N GLU A 138 -9.15 -13.06 -26.09
CA GLU A 138 -8.89 -13.65 -27.41
C GLU A 138 -7.46 -14.18 -27.47
N ARG A 139 -6.49 -13.37 -26.99
CA ARG A 139 -5.09 -13.76 -26.92
C ARG A 139 -4.76 -14.62 -25.71
N GLY A 140 -5.68 -14.76 -24.77
CA GLY A 140 -5.47 -15.48 -23.52
C GLY A 140 -4.35 -14.87 -22.67
N THR A 141 -4.37 -13.55 -22.46
CA THR A 141 -3.34 -12.84 -21.69
C THR A 141 -3.93 -11.87 -20.67
N ILE A 142 -3.19 -11.68 -19.56
CA ILE A 142 -3.46 -10.68 -18.55
C ILE A 142 -2.23 -9.78 -18.39
N THR A 143 -2.40 -8.47 -18.50
CA THR A 143 -1.31 -7.50 -18.42
C THR A 143 -1.39 -6.72 -17.10
N ILE A 144 -0.37 -6.83 -16.27
CA ILE A 144 -0.29 -6.10 -15.00
C ILE A 144 0.41 -4.77 -15.27
N ARG A 145 -0.35 -3.67 -15.29
CA ARG A 145 0.16 -2.34 -15.66
C ARG A 145 -0.39 -1.21 -14.80
N HIS A 146 -1.39 -1.47 -13.99
CA HIS A 146 -2.07 -0.46 -13.19
C HIS A 146 -2.07 -0.84 -11.71
N THR A 147 -2.00 0.14 -10.82
CA THR A 147 -2.02 -0.09 -9.37
C THR A 147 -2.92 0.91 -8.67
N VAL A 148 -3.57 0.45 -7.63
CA VAL A 148 -4.36 1.29 -6.72
C VAL A 148 -3.76 1.20 -5.33
N THR A 149 -3.58 2.36 -4.70
CA THR A 149 -3.12 2.47 -3.31
C THR A 149 -3.97 3.49 -2.57
N SER A 150 -4.03 3.38 -1.26
CA SER A 150 -4.71 4.37 -0.42
C SER A 150 -3.70 5.37 0.12
N LEU A 151 -4.07 6.64 0.10
CA LEU A 151 -3.30 7.74 0.65
C LEU A 151 -4.13 8.46 1.71
N GLN A 152 -3.47 8.87 2.79
CA GLN A 152 -4.04 9.83 3.74
C GLN A 152 -3.79 11.24 3.23
N VAL A 153 -4.86 11.98 2.95
CA VAL A 153 -4.81 13.38 2.53
C VAL A 153 -5.77 14.15 3.42
N ASP A 154 -5.27 15.08 4.21
CA ASP A 154 -6.04 15.90 5.16
C ASP A 154 -6.93 15.05 6.09
N GLY A 155 -6.38 13.97 6.62
CA GLY A 155 -7.08 13.05 7.53
C GLY A 155 -8.12 12.14 6.87
N LYS A 156 -8.29 12.22 5.55
CA LYS A 156 -9.19 11.36 4.78
C LYS A 156 -8.41 10.36 3.93
N THR A 157 -8.89 9.13 3.89
CA THR A 157 -8.34 8.11 2.98
C THR A 157 -8.86 8.36 1.57
N LYS A 158 -7.95 8.60 0.62
CA LYS A 158 -8.26 8.71 -0.80
C LYS A 158 -7.61 7.57 -1.57
N MET A 159 -8.33 7.06 -2.57
CA MET A 159 -7.78 6.08 -3.51
C MET A 159 -6.88 6.80 -4.50
N TYR A 160 -5.69 6.25 -4.70
CA TYR A 160 -4.72 6.76 -5.65
C TYR A 160 -4.43 5.69 -6.69
N ALA A 161 -4.95 5.91 -7.88
CA ALA A 161 -4.81 5.04 -9.03
C ALA A 161 -3.70 5.58 -9.94
N GLN A 162 -2.80 4.72 -10.38
CA GLN A 162 -1.74 5.10 -11.32
C GLN A 162 -1.35 3.93 -12.20
N ASP A 163 -0.97 4.22 -13.43
CA ASP A 163 -0.27 3.25 -14.25
C ASP A 163 1.10 2.96 -13.64
N SER A 164 1.40 1.70 -13.45
CA SER A 164 2.54 1.23 -12.64
C SER A 164 3.85 1.38 -13.40
N ALA A 165 4.27 2.62 -13.66
CA ALA A 165 5.55 2.92 -14.25
C ALA A 165 6.61 3.28 -13.19
N LYS A 166 6.75 2.48 -12.12
CA LYS A 166 7.90 2.66 -11.21
C LYS A 166 9.19 2.20 -11.87
N THR A 167 9.11 1.16 -12.70
CA THR A 167 10.18 0.63 -13.56
C THR A 167 9.52 -0.13 -14.72
N LYS A 168 10.20 -0.23 -15.87
CA LYS A 168 9.76 -1.07 -17.02
C LYS A 168 9.52 -2.53 -16.58
N SER A 169 10.21 -3.01 -15.55
CA SER A 169 10.06 -4.36 -14.97
C SER A 169 8.78 -4.57 -14.15
N SER A 170 8.02 -3.52 -13.84
CA SER A 170 6.74 -3.65 -13.13
C SER A 170 5.57 -3.96 -14.06
N MET A 171 5.71 -3.70 -15.36
CA MET A 171 4.74 -4.09 -16.36
C MET A 171 5.09 -5.48 -16.86
N ARG A 172 4.13 -6.40 -16.78
CA ARG A 172 4.31 -7.77 -17.25
C ARG A 172 3.01 -8.31 -17.81
N THR A 173 3.12 -9.10 -18.87
CA THR A 173 2.01 -9.85 -19.45
C THR A 173 2.21 -11.31 -19.12
N LEU A 174 1.16 -11.94 -18.62
CA LEU A 174 1.12 -13.32 -18.16
C LEU A 174 0.04 -14.08 -18.96
N PRO A 175 0.14 -15.38 -19.12
CA PRO A 175 -0.92 -16.17 -19.74
C PRO A 175 -2.16 -16.16 -18.86
N LEU A 176 -3.34 -15.97 -19.47
CA LEU A 176 -4.62 -16.10 -18.82
C LEU A 176 -5.04 -17.58 -18.81
N VAL A 177 -5.00 -18.21 -17.65
CA VAL A 177 -5.39 -19.62 -17.52
C VAL A 177 -6.91 -19.75 -17.68
N GLY A 178 -7.36 -20.81 -18.36
CA GLY A 178 -8.75 -20.98 -18.77
C GLY A 178 -9.78 -20.90 -17.65
N SER A 179 -9.49 -21.49 -16.47
CA SER A 179 -10.36 -21.39 -15.30
C SER A 179 -10.55 -19.94 -14.81
N PHE A 180 -9.49 -19.12 -14.85
CA PHE A 180 -9.61 -17.70 -14.54
C PHE A 180 -10.34 -16.92 -15.63
N ALA A 181 -10.18 -17.31 -16.91
CA ALA A 181 -10.91 -16.67 -18.00
C ALA A 181 -12.42 -16.80 -17.82
N GLU A 182 -12.90 -18.00 -17.47
CA GLU A 182 -14.33 -18.21 -17.19
C GLU A 182 -14.77 -17.41 -15.96
N TYR A 183 -14.01 -17.45 -14.86
CA TYR A 183 -14.34 -16.70 -13.65
C TYR A 183 -14.40 -15.18 -13.90
N PHE A 184 -13.47 -14.62 -14.67
CA PHE A 184 -13.52 -13.19 -15.05
C PHE A 184 -14.74 -12.87 -15.92
N LYS A 185 -15.16 -13.76 -16.82
CA LYS A 185 -16.39 -13.56 -17.60
C LYS A 185 -17.64 -13.52 -16.72
N GLU A 186 -17.72 -14.41 -15.72
CA GLU A 186 -18.82 -14.41 -14.72
C GLU A 186 -18.86 -13.11 -13.92
N VAL A 187 -17.70 -12.66 -13.40
CA VAL A 187 -17.61 -11.39 -12.66
C VAL A 187 -18.01 -10.21 -13.53
N LYS A 188 -17.57 -10.18 -14.80
CA LYS A 188 -17.94 -9.12 -15.73
C LYS A 188 -19.46 -9.11 -16.01
N ALA A 189 -20.05 -10.27 -16.20
CA ALA A 189 -21.48 -10.41 -16.38
C ALA A 189 -22.28 -9.93 -15.15
N ALA A 190 -21.80 -10.31 -13.95
CA ALA A 190 -22.42 -9.86 -12.69
C ALA A 190 -22.34 -8.33 -12.53
N GLN A 191 -21.22 -7.70 -12.88
CA GLN A 191 -21.09 -6.24 -12.85
C GLN A 191 -22.11 -5.56 -13.81
N GLU A 192 -22.30 -6.09 -15.01
CA GLU A 192 -23.29 -5.54 -15.95
C GLU A 192 -24.73 -5.68 -15.44
N VAL A 193 -25.04 -6.75 -14.71
CA VAL A 193 -26.33 -6.90 -14.02
C VAL A 193 -26.47 -5.85 -12.91
N ASN A 194 -25.47 -5.69 -12.07
CA ASN A 194 -25.46 -4.71 -10.98
C ASN A 194 -25.65 -3.27 -11.50
N LYS A 195 -24.98 -2.89 -12.58
CA LYS A 195 -25.17 -1.59 -13.24
C LYS A 195 -26.64 -1.35 -13.62
N LYS A 196 -27.29 -2.36 -14.19
CA LYS A 196 -28.70 -2.27 -14.59
C LYS A 196 -29.64 -2.18 -13.39
N VAL A 197 -29.38 -2.96 -12.34
CA VAL A 197 -30.22 -3.01 -11.12
C VAL A 197 -30.06 -1.72 -10.31
N CYS A 198 -28.84 -1.24 -10.10
CA CYS A 198 -28.57 -0.06 -9.28
C CYS A 198 -28.86 1.25 -10.04
N GLY A 199 -28.76 1.25 -11.36
CA GLY A 199 -29.05 2.43 -12.18
C GLY A 199 -28.26 3.66 -11.73
N ASN A 200 -28.95 4.72 -11.33
CA ASN A 200 -28.31 5.99 -10.88
C ASN A 200 -27.55 5.87 -9.55
N CYS A 201 -27.73 4.80 -8.79
CA CYS A 201 -26.99 4.57 -7.55
C CYS A 201 -25.64 3.89 -7.79
N TYR A 202 -25.38 3.41 -9.00
CA TYR A 202 -24.11 2.78 -9.35
C TYR A 202 -22.99 3.82 -9.50
N ASN A 203 -21.83 3.56 -8.90
CA ASN A 203 -20.67 4.42 -9.03
C ASN A 203 -19.89 4.10 -10.32
N TYR A 204 -20.05 4.94 -11.34
CA TYR A 204 -19.38 4.80 -12.63
C TYR A 204 -17.94 5.33 -12.64
N GLU A 205 -17.45 5.95 -11.56
CA GLU A 205 -16.07 6.44 -11.45
C GLU A 205 -15.05 5.31 -11.65
N TYR A 206 -15.40 4.11 -11.16
CA TYR A 206 -14.53 2.93 -11.23
C TYR A 206 -14.99 1.92 -12.29
N ASP A 207 -15.77 2.37 -13.26
CA ASP A 207 -16.11 1.53 -14.40
C ASP A 207 -14.83 1.12 -15.17
N GLY A 208 -14.74 -0.14 -15.50
CA GLY A 208 -13.52 -0.69 -16.10
C GLY A 208 -12.58 -1.39 -15.11
N TYR A 209 -12.77 -1.28 -13.80
CA TYR A 209 -12.04 -2.09 -12.82
C TYR A 209 -12.69 -3.45 -12.61
N VAL A 210 -11.85 -4.47 -12.37
CA VAL A 210 -12.32 -5.84 -12.15
C VAL A 210 -12.92 -6.02 -10.76
N PHE A 211 -12.28 -5.42 -9.75
CA PHE A 211 -12.67 -5.60 -8.34
C PHE A 211 -13.42 -4.38 -7.82
N VAL A 212 -14.71 -4.32 -8.14
CA VAL A 212 -15.66 -3.37 -7.57
C VAL A 212 -16.78 -4.14 -6.84
N ASP A 213 -17.46 -3.48 -5.92
CA ASP A 213 -18.63 -4.06 -5.24
C ASP A 213 -19.91 -3.92 -6.07
N GLU A 214 -21.04 -4.31 -5.49
CA GLU A 214 -22.34 -4.31 -6.14
C GLU A 214 -22.83 -2.91 -6.53
N LEU A 215 -22.32 -1.86 -5.84
CA LEU A 215 -22.61 -0.46 -6.13
C LEU A 215 -21.58 0.19 -7.06
N GLY A 216 -20.57 -0.55 -7.52
CA GLY A 216 -19.49 -0.04 -8.37
C GLY A 216 -18.35 0.63 -7.62
N ASP A 217 -18.33 0.58 -6.29
CA ASP A 217 -17.24 1.13 -5.50
C ASP A 217 -16.01 0.23 -5.56
N LEU A 218 -14.83 0.85 -5.78
CA LEU A 218 -13.58 0.14 -5.92
C LEU A 218 -13.18 -0.58 -4.63
N MET A 219 -12.78 -1.84 -4.75
CA MET A 219 -12.21 -2.59 -3.62
C MET A 219 -10.97 -1.89 -3.08
N ARG A 220 -11.04 -1.50 -1.81
CA ARG A 220 -9.93 -0.82 -1.14
C ARG A 220 -8.79 -1.79 -0.84
N PRO A 221 -7.51 -1.40 -1.06
CA PRO A 221 -6.39 -2.26 -0.72
C PRO A 221 -6.37 -2.72 0.75
N GLU A 222 -6.86 -1.89 1.69
CA GLU A 222 -6.96 -2.25 3.10
C GLU A 222 -7.93 -3.41 3.32
N TYR A 223 -8.99 -3.53 2.52
CA TYR A 223 -9.94 -4.63 2.63
C TYR A 223 -9.25 -5.98 2.50
N LEU A 224 -8.35 -6.13 1.49
CA LEU A 224 -7.58 -7.35 1.29
C LEU A 224 -6.68 -7.73 2.49
N THR A 225 -6.22 -6.75 3.27
CA THR A 225 -5.33 -7.03 4.42
C THR A 225 -6.05 -7.12 5.74
N SER A 226 -7.18 -6.42 5.91
CA SER A 226 -7.94 -6.40 7.17
C SER A 226 -8.88 -7.60 7.32
N TYR A 227 -9.36 -8.11 6.19
CA TYR A 227 -10.27 -9.26 6.16
C TYR A 227 -9.59 -10.55 5.68
N PHE A 228 -8.28 -10.50 5.43
CA PHE A 228 -7.52 -11.72 5.15
C PHE A 228 -7.57 -12.61 6.39
N PRO A 229 -7.91 -13.90 6.27
CA PRO A 229 -7.92 -14.84 7.39
C PRO A 229 -6.53 -14.88 8.05
N GLN A 230 -6.51 -14.79 9.38
CA GLN A 230 -5.28 -14.96 10.18
C GLN A 230 -5.11 -16.42 10.57
#